data_2948650336c70af7f4905c826cf9c43b
#
_entry.id   2948650336c70af7f4905c826cf9c43b
#
_cell.length_a   1.000
_cell.length_b   1.000
_cell.length_c   1.000
_cell.angle_alpha   90.00
_cell.angle_beta   90.00
_cell.angle_gamma   90.00
#
_symmetry.space_group_name_H-M   'P 1'
#
loop_
_entity.id
_entity.type
_entity.pdbx_description
1 polymer ?
#
loop_
_entity_poly.entity_id
_entity_poly.type
_entity_poly.pdbx_seq_one_letter_code
_entity_poly.pdbx_strand_id
1 'polypeptide(L)'
;KRCNEVAVVLNEVRASSKYKLYDGNYEDILTYKAEYNCESMLESNRIFDASNSMDEFSFFEVMNHWRTDKLDMSGSNNQFNGTGWGFMVPQKKLYDAFVQEEGVDGYRLNQTMKTYDQISQLGVKVAKGQSLINEGYFMWKRRFSNVESPAGFWCSYNNYRWMRYAEVLLLAAEANLKDGNQSEADACLNEVRQRARLDAKTATLDAIKLEKRLELCSEYTRYQDIIRWKDAEALLKDQGERTPILSNKAGKDEPDNVAVEYIQYNKDKTRYGFKERHYLLPIPAKEIRLNPNMEQNAGW
;
A
#
# COMPACT_ATOMS: atom_id res chain seq x y z
N LYS A 1 0.51 -14.89 -24.97
CA LYS A 1 1.55 -15.37 -25.91
C LYS A 1 3.01 -15.14 -25.48
N ARG A 2 3.26 -14.45 -24.33
CA ARG A 2 4.64 -14.20 -23.83
C ARG A 2 4.85 -14.59 -22.37
N CYS A 3 3.94 -15.42 -21.81
CA CYS A 3 4.08 -15.82 -20.41
C CYS A 3 5.33 -16.69 -20.18
N ASN A 4 5.66 -17.55 -21.14
CA ASN A 4 6.88 -18.35 -21.10
C ASN A 4 8.16 -17.49 -21.09
N GLU A 5 8.26 -16.47 -21.94
CA GLU A 5 9.42 -15.56 -21.96
C GLU A 5 9.58 -14.84 -20.61
N VAL A 6 8.46 -14.37 -20.03
CA VAL A 6 8.44 -13.74 -18.72
C VAL A 6 8.82 -14.73 -17.62
N ALA A 7 8.29 -15.95 -17.65
CA ALA A 7 8.62 -17.01 -16.71
C ALA A 7 10.13 -17.33 -16.73
N VAL A 8 10.71 -17.46 -17.92
CA VAL A 8 12.16 -17.72 -18.07
C VAL A 8 12.99 -16.63 -17.38
N VAL A 9 12.74 -15.36 -17.70
CA VAL A 9 13.52 -14.25 -17.13
C VAL A 9 13.37 -14.17 -15.61
N LEU A 10 12.15 -14.32 -15.08
CA LEU A 10 11.92 -14.26 -13.64
C LEU A 10 12.52 -15.47 -12.91
N ASN A 11 12.49 -16.65 -13.52
CA ASN A 11 13.12 -17.85 -12.97
C ASN A 11 14.67 -17.72 -13.00
N GLU A 12 15.26 -17.07 -14.00
CA GLU A 12 16.70 -16.76 -14.02
C GLU A 12 17.09 -15.85 -12.85
N VAL A 13 16.27 -14.80 -12.55
CA VAL A 13 16.50 -13.95 -11.38
C VAL A 13 16.49 -14.79 -10.10
N ARG A 14 15.50 -15.67 -9.95
CA ARG A 14 15.38 -16.57 -8.79
C ARG A 14 16.57 -17.52 -8.69
N ALA A 15 16.95 -18.17 -9.77
CA ALA A 15 18.07 -19.11 -9.83
C ALA A 15 19.42 -18.45 -9.59
N SER A 16 19.55 -17.14 -9.83
CA SER A 16 20.81 -16.40 -9.60
C SER A 16 21.21 -16.35 -8.13
N SER A 17 20.28 -16.56 -7.21
CA SER A 17 20.48 -16.47 -5.75
C SER A 17 21.07 -15.14 -5.27
N LYS A 18 21.02 -14.09 -6.10
CA LYS A 18 21.50 -12.75 -5.75
C LYS A 18 20.58 -12.02 -4.79
N TYR A 19 19.30 -12.38 -4.82
CA TYR A 19 18.27 -11.80 -3.98
C TYR A 19 17.61 -12.88 -3.14
N LYS A 20 17.13 -12.50 -1.97
CA LYS A 20 16.30 -13.35 -1.10
C LYS A 20 15.30 -12.47 -0.38
N LEU A 21 14.24 -13.08 0.16
CA LEU A 21 13.30 -12.37 1.02
C LEU A 21 14.01 -11.85 2.27
N TYR A 22 13.67 -10.64 2.67
CA TYR A 22 14.21 -10.01 3.87
C TYR A 22 13.83 -10.83 5.11
N ASP A 23 14.82 -11.19 5.91
CA ASP A 23 14.72 -12.04 7.10
C ASP A 23 14.73 -11.26 8.43
N GLY A 24 14.77 -9.93 8.36
CA GLY A 24 14.59 -9.05 9.53
C GLY A 24 13.12 -8.83 9.89
N ASN A 25 12.87 -7.82 10.73
CA ASN A 25 11.50 -7.48 11.11
C ASN A 25 10.70 -7.00 9.90
N TYR A 26 9.63 -7.70 9.58
CA TYR A 26 8.79 -7.36 8.42
C TYR A 26 8.23 -5.94 8.47
N GLU A 27 7.91 -5.42 9.66
CA GLU A 27 7.42 -4.05 9.85
C GLU A 27 8.41 -2.96 9.42
N ASP A 28 9.69 -3.30 9.33
CA ASP A 28 10.76 -2.37 8.96
C ASP A 28 11.08 -2.39 7.46
N ILE A 29 10.48 -3.31 6.69
CA ILE A 29 10.84 -3.58 5.29
C ILE A 29 10.78 -2.36 4.36
N LEU A 30 9.98 -1.35 4.70
CA LEU A 30 9.88 -0.10 3.96
C LEU A 30 10.42 1.11 4.73
N THR A 31 11.07 0.91 5.86
CA THR A 31 11.70 1.96 6.65
C THR A 31 13.20 2.06 6.38
N TYR A 32 13.84 3.10 6.91
CA TYR A 32 15.29 3.31 6.81
C TYR A 32 16.11 2.13 7.34
N LYS A 33 15.57 1.35 8.29
CA LYS A 33 16.28 0.20 8.89
C LYS A 33 16.54 -0.96 7.93
N ALA A 34 15.77 -1.03 6.86
CA ALA A 34 15.87 -2.08 5.86
C ALA A 34 16.35 -1.55 4.50
N GLU A 35 17.05 -0.42 4.45
CA GLU A 35 17.66 0.07 3.23
C GLU A 35 18.76 -0.87 2.75
N TYR A 36 18.92 -0.98 1.43
CA TYR A 36 19.91 -1.83 0.77
C TYR A 36 19.91 -3.31 1.23
N ASN A 37 18.75 -3.79 1.71
CA ASN A 37 18.66 -5.18 2.15
C ASN A 37 18.66 -6.16 0.96
N CYS A 38 18.79 -7.45 1.28
CA CYS A 38 18.87 -8.52 0.29
C CYS A 38 17.63 -8.71 -0.60
N GLU A 39 16.50 -8.09 -0.26
CA GLU A 39 15.27 -8.12 -1.03
C GLU A 39 15.14 -6.90 -1.96
N SER A 40 15.86 -5.82 -1.70
CA SER A 40 15.76 -4.59 -2.51
C SER A 40 16.44 -4.79 -3.87
N MET A 41 15.66 -4.67 -4.95
CA MET A 41 16.16 -4.85 -6.32
C MET A 41 16.36 -3.53 -7.05
N LEU A 42 15.45 -2.59 -6.83
CA LEU A 42 15.54 -1.23 -7.36
C LEU A 42 15.15 -0.26 -6.27
N GLU A 43 16.10 0.55 -5.85
CA GLU A 43 15.95 1.49 -4.75
C GLU A 43 16.51 2.86 -5.16
N SER A 44 15.71 3.91 -4.95
CA SER A 44 16.16 5.30 -5.10
C SER A 44 16.79 5.75 -3.81
N ASN A 45 18.07 6.09 -3.87
CA ASN A 45 18.81 6.58 -2.72
C ASN A 45 18.41 8.01 -2.39
N ARG A 46 18.34 8.27 -1.10
CA ARG A 46 18.17 9.60 -0.54
C ARG A 46 19.22 9.83 0.52
N ILE A 47 19.66 11.05 0.65
CA ILE A 47 20.62 11.44 1.67
C ILE A 47 20.09 12.61 2.47
N PHE A 48 20.50 12.68 3.73
CA PHE A 48 20.25 13.86 4.54
C PHE A 48 21.20 14.98 4.12
N ASP A 49 20.62 16.10 3.68
CA ASP A 49 21.36 17.34 3.49
C ASP A 49 20.95 18.36 4.55
N ALA A 50 21.90 18.74 5.39
CA ALA A 50 21.69 19.76 6.42
C ALA A 50 21.38 21.14 5.85
N SER A 51 21.66 21.40 4.57
CA SER A 51 21.31 22.66 3.89
C SER A 51 19.84 22.76 3.50
N ASN A 52 19.05 21.67 3.68
CA ASN A 52 17.66 21.59 3.29
C ASN A 52 17.39 21.85 1.80
N SER A 53 18.22 21.37 0.93
CA SER A 53 17.94 21.39 -0.49
C SER A 53 16.64 20.63 -0.77
N MET A 54 15.67 21.31 -1.39
CA MET A 54 14.39 20.70 -1.77
C MET A 54 14.54 19.56 -2.76
N ASP A 55 15.71 19.39 -3.35
CA ASP A 55 15.98 18.40 -4.39
C ASP A 55 16.31 17.00 -3.85
N GLU A 56 16.62 16.88 -2.55
CA GLU A 56 17.18 15.67 -1.95
C GLU A 56 16.21 14.90 -1.05
N PHE A 57 15.01 15.42 -0.84
CA PHE A 57 14.01 14.78 -0.01
C PHE A 57 12.71 14.48 -0.74
N SER A 58 11.85 13.73 -0.11
CA SER A 58 10.57 13.33 -0.65
C SER A 58 9.42 13.74 0.25
N PHE A 59 8.38 14.31 -0.32
CA PHE A 59 7.07 14.44 0.33
C PHE A 59 6.30 13.11 0.40
N PHE A 60 6.85 12.05 -0.19
CA PHE A 60 6.18 10.78 -0.31
C PHE A 60 5.75 10.21 1.04
N GLU A 61 6.63 10.21 2.03
CA GLU A 61 6.32 9.71 3.37
C GLU A 61 5.30 10.62 4.06
N VAL A 62 5.44 11.93 3.93
CA VAL A 62 4.47 12.90 4.48
C VAL A 62 3.10 12.75 3.87
N MET A 63 3.00 12.57 2.55
CA MET A 63 1.71 12.35 1.88
C MET A 63 1.02 11.08 2.37
N ASN A 64 1.79 10.03 2.65
CA ASN A 64 1.25 8.72 2.97
C ASN A 64 1.17 8.43 4.47
N HIS A 65 1.85 9.22 5.30
CA HIS A 65 1.73 9.10 6.75
C HIS A 65 0.34 9.51 7.24
N TRP A 66 0.03 9.14 8.48
CA TRP A 66 -1.26 9.42 9.11
C TRP A 66 -1.58 10.91 9.12
N ARG A 67 -2.83 11.26 9.20
CA ARG A 67 -3.30 12.66 9.32
C ARG A 67 -3.02 13.21 10.72
N THR A 68 -1.74 13.51 10.98
CA THR A 68 -1.20 13.80 12.30
C THR A 68 -1.74 15.09 12.91
N ASP A 69 -2.15 16.08 12.10
CA ASP A 69 -2.81 17.31 12.55
C ASP A 69 -4.18 17.06 13.23
N LYS A 70 -4.72 15.84 13.12
CA LYS A 70 -5.96 15.40 13.75
C LYS A 70 -5.75 14.43 14.90
N LEU A 71 -4.51 14.12 15.20
CA LEU A 71 -4.13 13.15 16.22
C LEU A 71 -3.45 13.83 17.40
N ASP A 72 -3.79 13.38 18.60
CA ASP A 72 -2.99 13.61 19.80
C ASP A 72 -1.98 12.47 19.92
N MET A 73 -0.71 12.81 19.78
CA MET A 73 0.41 11.87 19.86
C MET A 73 1.26 12.07 21.12
N SER A 74 0.79 12.86 22.07
CA SER A 74 1.53 13.20 23.29
C SER A 74 1.92 11.97 24.12
N GLY A 75 1.12 10.91 24.07
CA GLY A 75 1.39 9.64 24.72
C GLY A 75 2.37 8.72 23.99
N SER A 76 2.80 9.05 22.78
CA SER A 76 3.61 8.16 21.92
C SER A 76 5.12 8.21 22.18
N ASN A 77 5.57 8.94 23.20
CA ASN A 77 7.00 9.13 23.48
C ASN A 77 7.81 9.67 22.29
N ASN A 78 7.18 10.52 21.47
CA ASN A 78 7.80 11.15 20.31
C ASN A 78 8.35 10.15 19.25
N GLN A 79 7.72 8.99 19.11
CA GLN A 79 8.17 7.97 18.16
C GLN A 79 7.84 8.32 16.71
N PHE A 80 6.76 9.07 16.47
CA PHE A 80 6.23 9.34 15.14
C PHE A 80 6.45 10.79 14.74
N ASN A 81 6.67 11.00 13.44
CA ASN A 81 6.77 12.35 12.91
C ASN A 81 5.42 13.08 13.03
N GLY A 82 5.47 14.33 13.47
CA GLY A 82 4.29 15.18 13.65
C GLY A 82 3.66 15.67 12.35
N THR A 83 4.21 15.31 11.19
CA THR A 83 3.74 15.79 9.89
C THR A 83 3.24 14.64 9.03
N GLY A 84 1.98 14.68 8.64
CA GLY A 84 1.37 13.69 7.76
C GLY A 84 0.07 14.17 7.17
N TRP A 85 -0.16 13.87 5.87
CA TRP A 85 -1.33 14.33 5.12
C TRP A 85 -2.45 13.29 5.00
N GLY A 86 -2.14 12.03 5.27
CA GLY A 86 -3.13 10.96 5.33
C GLY A 86 -3.71 10.56 3.98
N PHE A 87 -2.92 10.59 2.89
CA PHE A 87 -3.41 10.19 1.57
C PHE A 87 -3.47 8.66 1.39
N MET A 88 -2.66 7.92 2.16
CA MET A 88 -2.70 6.46 2.15
C MET A 88 -3.45 5.94 3.39
N VAL A 89 -4.73 5.72 3.25
CA VAL A 89 -5.58 5.22 4.31
C VAL A 89 -5.99 3.78 3.99
N PRO A 90 -5.60 2.79 4.81
CA PRO A 90 -6.06 1.42 4.63
C PRO A 90 -7.57 1.34 4.83
N GLN A 91 -8.24 0.61 3.94
CA GLN A 91 -9.67 0.37 4.05
C GLN A 91 -9.96 -0.93 4.82
N LYS A 92 -11.14 -1.00 5.44
CA LYS A 92 -11.64 -2.21 6.12
C LYS A 92 -11.55 -3.45 5.22
N LYS A 93 -11.82 -3.32 3.93
CA LYS A 93 -11.70 -4.42 2.96
C LYS A 93 -10.29 -5.04 2.89
N LEU A 94 -9.24 -4.26 3.17
CA LEU A 94 -7.88 -4.78 3.23
C LEU A 94 -7.65 -5.51 4.54
N TYR A 95 -8.09 -4.93 5.65
CA TYR A 95 -8.01 -5.57 6.97
C TYR A 95 -8.76 -6.91 6.98
N ASP A 96 -10.01 -6.93 6.48
CA ASP A 96 -10.81 -8.16 6.41
C ASP A 96 -10.14 -9.25 5.56
N ALA A 97 -9.46 -8.86 4.47
CA ALA A 97 -8.72 -9.82 3.64
C ALA A 97 -7.50 -10.40 4.38
N PHE A 98 -6.80 -9.62 5.18
CA PHE A 98 -5.75 -10.12 6.07
C PHE A 98 -6.31 -11.07 7.13
N VAL A 99 -7.38 -10.66 7.82
CA VAL A 99 -8.00 -11.49 8.87
C VAL A 99 -8.50 -12.82 8.30
N GLN A 100 -9.09 -12.80 7.12
CA GLN A 100 -9.55 -14.03 6.45
C GLN A 100 -8.40 -14.98 6.12
N GLU A 101 -7.24 -14.45 5.75
CA GLU A 101 -6.09 -15.25 5.34
C GLU A 101 -5.19 -15.68 6.50
N GLU A 102 -5.00 -14.81 7.49
CA GLU A 102 -3.98 -14.92 8.52
C GLU A 102 -4.54 -14.95 9.96
N GLY A 103 -5.83 -14.69 10.12
CA GLY A 103 -6.43 -14.45 11.44
C GLY A 103 -6.11 -13.05 11.99
N VAL A 104 -6.77 -12.69 13.09
CA VAL A 104 -6.59 -11.36 13.75
C VAL A 104 -5.19 -11.18 14.33
N ASP A 105 -4.53 -12.28 14.70
CA ASP A 105 -3.18 -12.30 15.26
C ASP A 105 -2.11 -12.58 14.19
N GLY A 106 -2.50 -12.52 12.90
CA GLY A 106 -1.62 -12.78 11.76
C GLY A 106 -0.31 -12.00 11.85
N TYR A 107 0.82 -12.71 11.64
CA TYR A 107 2.15 -12.10 11.76
C TYR A 107 2.30 -10.91 10.80
N ARG A 108 2.05 -11.13 9.51
CA ARG A 108 2.18 -10.07 8.50
C ARG A 108 1.13 -8.98 8.67
N LEU A 109 -0.12 -9.33 9.01
CA LEU A 109 -1.15 -8.34 9.32
C LEU A 109 -0.66 -7.36 10.37
N ASN A 110 -0.19 -7.86 11.52
CA ASN A 110 0.23 -7.03 12.64
C ASN A 110 1.50 -6.20 12.37
N GLN A 111 2.30 -6.59 11.38
CA GLN A 111 3.46 -5.84 10.91
C GLN A 111 3.12 -4.83 9.80
N THR A 112 1.94 -4.95 9.20
CA THR A 112 1.53 -4.14 8.04
C THR A 112 0.60 -3.01 8.41
N MET A 113 -0.37 -3.27 9.29
CA MET A 113 -1.36 -2.27 9.68
C MET A 113 -1.82 -2.47 11.11
N LYS A 114 -2.33 -1.41 11.72
CA LYS A 114 -2.85 -1.39 13.09
C LYS A 114 -4.29 -0.89 13.08
N THR A 115 -5.10 -1.42 13.97
CA THR A 115 -6.42 -0.85 14.29
C THR A 115 -6.27 0.42 15.13
N TYR A 116 -7.34 1.21 15.21
CA TYR A 116 -7.36 2.38 16.09
C TYR A 116 -7.05 2.01 17.55
N ASP A 117 -7.60 0.91 18.04
CA ASP A 117 -7.34 0.46 19.42
C ASP A 117 -5.85 0.17 19.63
N GLN A 118 -5.20 -0.49 18.67
CA GLN A 118 -3.77 -0.79 18.76
C GLN A 118 -2.92 0.49 18.76
N ILE A 119 -3.21 1.49 17.91
CA ILE A 119 -2.44 2.74 17.94
C ILE A 119 -2.76 3.57 19.18
N SER A 120 -3.97 3.50 19.70
CA SER A 120 -4.36 4.16 20.95
C SER A 120 -3.55 3.64 22.14
N GLN A 121 -3.28 2.35 22.16
CA GLN A 121 -2.39 1.73 23.18
C GLN A 121 -0.94 2.21 23.05
N LEU A 122 -0.52 2.66 21.85
CA LEU A 122 0.79 3.28 21.61
C LEU A 122 0.81 4.79 21.93
N GLY A 123 -0.28 5.32 22.51
CA GLY A 123 -0.39 6.72 22.87
C GLY A 123 -0.74 7.67 21.71
N VAL A 124 -1.30 7.15 20.62
CA VAL A 124 -1.79 7.94 19.49
C VAL A 124 -3.31 7.88 19.44
N LYS A 125 -3.98 9.00 19.60
CA LYS A 125 -5.44 9.07 19.65
C LYS A 125 -5.97 10.13 18.70
N VAL A 126 -7.21 9.98 18.24
CA VAL A 126 -7.92 11.08 17.58
C VAL A 126 -8.12 12.19 18.61
N ALA A 127 -7.63 13.39 18.33
CA ALA A 127 -7.76 14.51 19.23
C ALA A 127 -9.25 14.86 19.45
N LYS A 128 -9.60 15.29 20.66
CA LYS A 128 -10.98 15.63 21.02
C LYS A 128 -11.55 16.69 20.09
N GLY A 129 -12.76 16.49 19.61
CA GLY A 129 -13.44 17.37 18.65
C GLY A 129 -12.87 17.31 17.24
N GLN A 130 -11.94 16.40 16.95
CA GLN A 130 -11.34 16.24 15.61
C GLN A 130 -11.91 15.03 14.87
N SER A 131 -11.74 15.08 13.55
CA SER A 131 -12.12 14.00 12.64
C SER A 131 -11.14 13.90 11.47
N LEU A 132 -11.00 12.69 10.92
CA LEU A 132 -10.17 12.42 9.74
C LEU A 132 -10.82 11.36 8.85
N ILE A 133 -10.49 11.38 7.56
CA ILE A 133 -10.93 10.33 6.62
C ILE A 133 -10.16 9.06 6.97
N ASN A 134 -10.82 8.11 7.64
CA ASN A 134 -10.24 6.84 8.07
C ASN A 134 -11.34 5.87 8.51
N GLU A 135 -11.14 4.58 8.29
CA GLU A 135 -12.02 3.50 8.77
C GLU A 135 -11.57 2.88 10.11
N GLY A 136 -10.68 3.53 10.84
CA GLY A 136 -10.08 2.99 12.07
C GLY A 136 -8.85 2.11 11.82
N TYR A 137 -8.23 2.20 10.65
CA TYR A 137 -7.03 1.43 10.29
C TYR A 137 -5.89 2.35 9.88
N PHE A 138 -4.68 1.99 10.30
CA PHE A 138 -3.47 2.79 10.13
C PHE A 138 -2.37 1.95 9.49
N MET A 139 -1.80 2.45 8.40
CA MET A 139 -0.68 1.76 7.74
C MET A 139 0.54 1.79 8.66
N TRP A 140 0.99 0.61 9.11
CA TRP A 140 2.13 0.48 10.01
C TRP A 140 3.44 0.27 9.25
N LYS A 141 3.41 -0.50 8.22
CA LYS A 141 4.56 -0.82 7.34
C LYS A 141 5.22 0.43 6.72
N ARG A 142 4.47 1.53 6.58
CA ARG A 142 4.94 2.84 6.13
C ARG A 142 4.71 3.93 7.17
N ARG A 143 4.90 3.60 8.43
CA ARG A 143 4.90 4.62 9.47
C ARG A 143 6.07 5.58 9.28
N PHE A 144 5.86 6.85 9.50
CA PHE A 144 6.91 7.86 9.42
C PHE A 144 7.41 8.17 10.82
N SER A 145 8.66 7.84 11.09
CA SER A 145 9.29 8.04 12.40
C SER A 145 10.07 9.36 12.46
N ASN A 146 10.30 9.88 13.67
CA ASN A 146 11.15 11.04 13.86
C ASN A 146 12.63 10.78 13.54
N VAL A 147 13.05 9.52 13.45
CA VAL A 147 14.40 9.16 13.05
C VAL A 147 14.64 9.40 11.56
N GLU A 148 13.60 9.23 10.74
CA GLU A 148 13.65 9.43 9.28
C GLU A 148 13.57 10.91 8.89
N SER A 149 13.32 11.80 9.85
CA SER A 149 13.26 13.24 9.67
C SER A 149 13.74 13.97 10.92
N PRO A 150 15.04 13.94 11.23
CA PRO A 150 15.59 14.43 12.50
C PRO A 150 15.38 15.92 12.77
N ALA A 151 15.12 16.72 11.77
CA ALA A 151 14.93 18.16 11.93
C ALA A 151 13.48 18.58 12.21
N GLY A 152 12.55 17.64 12.48
CA GLY A 152 11.13 17.94 12.57
C GLY A 152 10.52 18.39 11.24
N PHE A 153 11.19 18.09 10.16
CA PHE A 153 10.86 18.50 8.81
C PHE A 153 9.83 17.59 8.15
N TRP A 154 9.22 18.10 7.10
CA TRP A 154 8.22 17.44 6.26
C TRP A 154 8.80 16.42 5.32
N CYS A 155 10.08 16.20 5.34
CA CYS A 155 10.79 15.38 4.40
C CYS A 155 11.42 14.17 5.05
N SER A 156 11.41 13.09 4.32
CA SER A 156 12.08 11.84 4.64
C SER A 156 13.22 11.59 3.68
N TYR A 157 14.34 11.12 4.18
CA TYR A 157 15.41 10.54 3.38
C TYR A 157 15.42 9.03 3.44
N ASN A 158 14.34 8.41 3.85
CA ASN A 158 14.11 7.00 3.67
C ASN A 158 14.14 6.69 2.17
N ASN A 159 14.97 5.75 1.78
CA ASN A 159 15.08 5.32 0.40
C ASN A 159 13.75 4.76 -0.10
N TYR A 160 13.44 5.03 -1.36
CA TYR A 160 12.24 4.49 -1.97
C TYR A 160 12.54 3.19 -2.72
N ARG A 161 11.90 2.08 -2.32
CA ARG A 161 12.02 0.77 -2.96
C ARG A 161 10.98 0.65 -4.05
N TRP A 162 11.45 0.69 -5.30
CA TRP A 162 10.60 0.56 -6.48
C TRP A 162 10.21 -0.88 -6.76
N MET A 163 11.12 -1.81 -6.47
CA MET A 163 10.90 -3.23 -6.70
C MET A 163 11.61 -4.04 -5.62
N ARG A 164 10.90 -5.03 -5.07
CA ARG A 164 11.40 -6.01 -4.12
C ARG A 164 11.32 -7.42 -4.71
N TYR A 165 12.17 -8.30 -4.22
CA TYR A 165 12.20 -9.70 -4.66
C TYR A 165 10.87 -10.44 -4.44
N ALA A 166 10.08 -10.11 -3.41
CA ALA A 166 8.73 -10.65 -3.24
C ALA A 166 7.82 -10.33 -4.43
N GLU A 167 7.94 -9.16 -5.05
CA GLU A 167 7.19 -8.86 -6.26
C GLU A 167 7.61 -9.75 -7.43
N VAL A 168 8.90 -9.97 -7.60
CA VAL A 168 9.43 -10.88 -8.64
C VAL A 168 8.93 -12.29 -8.43
N LEU A 169 8.94 -12.80 -7.21
CA LEU A 169 8.40 -14.12 -6.88
C LEU A 169 6.90 -14.24 -7.25
N LEU A 170 6.09 -13.24 -6.91
CA LEU A 170 4.65 -13.28 -7.20
C LEU A 170 4.35 -13.09 -8.69
N LEU A 171 5.17 -12.32 -9.42
CA LEU A 171 5.11 -12.26 -10.89
C LEU A 171 5.55 -13.58 -11.53
N ALA A 172 6.59 -14.23 -10.98
CA ALA A 172 7.05 -15.54 -11.42
C ALA A 172 5.98 -16.63 -11.17
N ALA A 173 5.33 -16.60 -10.00
CA ALA A 173 4.21 -17.49 -9.71
C ALA A 173 3.10 -17.37 -10.76
N GLU A 174 2.70 -16.14 -11.10
CA GLU A 174 1.68 -15.90 -12.13
C GLU A 174 2.12 -16.32 -13.53
N ALA A 175 3.36 -16.04 -13.91
CA ALA A 175 3.90 -16.38 -15.22
C ALA A 175 4.01 -17.88 -15.40
N ASN A 176 4.58 -18.60 -14.42
CA ASN A 176 4.71 -20.06 -14.44
C ASN A 176 3.35 -20.75 -14.42
N LEU A 177 2.38 -20.26 -13.63
CA LEU A 177 1.02 -20.79 -13.64
C LEU A 177 0.38 -20.70 -15.03
N LYS A 178 0.52 -19.55 -15.69
CA LYS A 178 -0.01 -19.32 -17.05
C LYS A 178 0.72 -20.11 -18.14
N ASP A 179 1.96 -20.48 -17.88
CA ASP A 179 2.77 -21.32 -18.79
C ASP A 179 2.56 -22.82 -18.52
N GLY A 180 1.76 -23.19 -17.52
CA GLY A 180 1.46 -24.57 -17.17
C GLY A 180 2.47 -25.25 -16.23
N ASN A 181 3.43 -24.50 -15.72
CA ASN A 181 4.43 -24.98 -14.76
C ASN A 181 3.95 -24.78 -13.32
N GLN A 182 3.03 -25.68 -12.89
CA GLN A 182 2.41 -25.61 -11.57
C GLN A 182 3.42 -25.69 -10.42
N SER A 183 4.41 -26.57 -10.54
CA SER A 183 5.40 -26.79 -9.48
C SER A 183 6.19 -25.53 -9.16
N GLU A 184 6.63 -24.80 -10.21
CA GLU A 184 7.38 -23.57 -10.03
C GLU A 184 6.48 -22.42 -9.55
N ALA A 185 5.22 -22.39 -10.01
CA ALA A 185 4.24 -21.42 -9.51
C ALA A 185 3.99 -21.61 -8.00
N ASP A 186 3.82 -22.86 -7.56
CA ASP A 186 3.65 -23.23 -6.15
C ASP A 186 4.89 -22.83 -5.33
N ALA A 187 6.08 -23.12 -5.84
CA ALA A 187 7.33 -22.78 -5.15
C ALA A 187 7.48 -21.27 -4.94
N CYS A 188 7.24 -20.47 -5.98
CA CYS A 188 7.33 -19.00 -5.90
C CYS A 188 6.30 -18.39 -4.95
N LEU A 189 5.04 -18.84 -5.02
CA LEU A 189 3.99 -18.37 -4.12
C LEU A 189 4.31 -18.72 -2.67
N ASN A 190 4.72 -19.96 -2.41
CA ASN A 190 4.91 -20.46 -1.06
C ASN A 190 6.18 -19.94 -0.38
N GLU A 191 7.16 -19.48 -1.13
CA GLU A 191 8.33 -18.77 -0.58
C GLU A 191 7.88 -17.47 0.12
N VAL A 192 6.98 -16.69 -0.50
CA VAL A 192 6.41 -15.48 0.10
C VAL A 192 5.54 -15.82 1.31
N ARG A 193 4.69 -16.83 1.20
CA ARG A 193 3.79 -17.28 2.28
C ARG A 193 4.57 -17.79 3.50
N GLN A 194 5.64 -18.52 3.28
CA GLN A 194 6.51 -18.99 4.36
C GLN A 194 7.10 -17.83 5.18
N ARG A 195 7.57 -16.75 4.52
CA ARG A 195 8.03 -15.55 5.21
C ARG A 195 6.90 -14.89 6.02
N ALA A 196 5.66 -14.91 5.50
CA ALA A 196 4.48 -14.44 6.22
C ALA A 196 4.01 -15.40 7.34
N ARG A 197 4.70 -16.55 7.53
CA ARG A 197 4.38 -17.61 8.49
C ARG A 197 3.05 -18.29 8.21
N LEU A 198 2.72 -18.46 6.94
CA LEU A 198 1.48 -19.08 6.47
C LEU A 198 1.75 -20.47 5.87
N ASP A 199 0.76 -21.32 5.99
CA ASP A 199 0.78 -22.65 5.34
C ASP A 199 0.87 -22.53 3.82
N ALA A 200 1.51 -23.53 3.22
CA ALA A 200 1.61 -23.63 1.78
C ALA A 200 0.23 -23.82 1.12
N LYS A 201 0.07 -23.22 -0.04
CA LYS A 201 -1.11 -23.34 -0.90
C LYS A 201 -0.72 -23.71 -2.32
N THR A 202 -1.62 -24.39 -3.03
CA THR A 202 -1.53 -24.54 -4.47
C THR A 202 -1.72 -23.18 -5.14
N ALA A 203 -0.81 -22.83 -6.04
CA ALA A 203 -0.89 -21.59 -6.79
C ALA A 203 -2.07 -21.63 -7.77
N THR A 204 -3.05 -20.83 -7.51
CA THR A 204 -4.12 -20.45 -8.43
C THR A 204 -4.02 -18.96 -8.71
N LEU A 205 -4.62 -18.49 -9.80
CA LEU A 205 -4.59 -17.06 -10.10
C LEU A 205 -5.16 -16.22 -8.94
N ASP A 206 -6.23 -16.68 -8.30
CA ASP A 206 -6.87 -16.00 -7.17
C ASP A 206 -5.97 -16.02 -5.92
N ALA A 207 -5.29 -17.12 -5.63
CA ALA A 207 -4.32 -17.19 -4.54
C ALA A 207 -3.16 -16.21 -4.76
N ILE A 208 -2.61 -16.14 -5.98
CA ILE A 208 -1.53 -15.21 -6.34
C ILE A 208 -2.01 -13.76 -6.26
N LYS A 209 -3.21 -13.44 -6.76
CA LYS A 209 -3.80 -12.11 -6.67
C LYS A 209 -4.00 -11.66 -5.22
N LEU A 210 -4.46 -12.57 -4.36
CA LEU A 210 -4.63 -12.29 -2.92
C LEU A 210 -3.27 -12.08 -2.26
N GLU A 211 -2.33 -12.99 -2.45
CA GLU A 211 -0.99 -12.89 -1.87
C GLU A 211 -0.31 -11.59 -2.29
N LYS A 212 -0.38 -11.23 -3.57
CA LYS A 212 0.16 -9.98 -4.08
C LYS A 212 -0.49 -8.75 -3.45
N ARG A 213 -1.80 -8.80 -3.23
CA ARG A 213 -2.54 -7.72 -2.55
C ARG A 213 -2.07 -7.52 -1.11
N LEU A 214 -1.87 -8.61 -0.36
CA LEU A 214 -1.50 -8.56 1.05
C LEU A 214 -0.01 -8.21 1.21
N GLU A 215 0.84 -8.87 0.44
CA GLU A 215 2.29 -8.70 0.51
C GLU A 215 2.75 -7.30 0.08
N LEU A 216 2.22 -6.80 -1.05
CA LEU A 216 2.65 -5.55 -1.66
C LEU A 216 1.71 -4.38 -1.39
N CYS A 217 0.82 -4.49 -0.39
CA CYS A 217 -0.01 -3.35 -0.02
C CYS A 217 0.86 -2.15 0.39
N SER A 218 0.42 -0.95 0.03
CA SER A 218 1.16 0.31 0.18
C SER A 218 2.42 0.48 -0.71
N GLU A 219 2.63 -0.40 -1.69
CA GLU A 219 3.80 -0.35 -2.58
C GLU A 219 3.45 0.04 -4.03
N TYR A 220 2.22 0.56 -4.24
CA TYR A 220 1.73 1.13 -5.52
C TYR A 220 1.59 0.15 -6.70
N THR A 221 1.76 -1.14 -6.50
CA THR A 221 1.60 -2.15 -7.56
C THR A 221 0.13 -2.51 -7.81
N ARG A 222 -0.75 -2.30 -6.81
CA ARG A 222 -2.13 -2.80 -6.82
C ARG A 222 -2.96 -2.27 -7.98
N TYR A 223 -2.87 -0.98 -8.30
CA TYR A 223 -3.68 -0.41 -9.37
C TYR A 223 -3.32 -0.99 -10.73
N GLN A 224 -2.03 -1.10 -11.03
CA GLN A 224 -1.54 -1.73 -12.26
C GLN A 224 -2.01 -3.18 -12.37
N ASP A 225 -1.99 -3.92 -11.27
CA ASP A 225 -2.42 -5.31 -11.22
C ASP A 225 -3.91 -5.45 -11.54
N ILE A 226 -4.79 -4.71 -10.87
CA ILE A 226 -6.24 -4.82 -11.11
C ILE A 226 -6.64 -4.35 -12.51
N ILE A 227 -5.90 -3.41 -13.11
CA ILE A 227 -6.09 -2.99 -14.49
C ILE A 227 -5.71 -4.12 -15.47
N ARG A 228 -4.50 -4.69 -15.34
CA ARG A 228 -4.03 -5.76 -16.22
C ARG A 228 -4.82 -7.07 -16.08
N TRP A 229 -5.38 -7.34 -14.91
CA TRP A 229 -6.25 -8.48 -14.66
C TRP A 229 -7.71 -8.25 -15.10
N LYS A 230 -8.06 -7.01 -15.46
CA LYS A 230 -9.45 -6.60 -15.75
C LYS A 230 -10.41 -6.75 -14.56
N ASP A 231 -9.90 -6.64 -13.35
CA ASP A 231 -10.67 -6.76 -12.10
C ASP A 231 -11.17 -5.39 -11.58
N ALA A 232 -10.71 -4.27 -12.16
CA ALA A 232 -10.91 -2.94 -11.59
C ALA A 232 -12.40 -2.55 -11.50
N GLU A 233 -13.22 -2.90 -12.49
CA GLU A 233 -14.64 -2.58 -12.47
C GLU A 233 -15.37 -3.26 -11.31
N ALA A 234 -15.10 -4.54 -11.06
CA ALA A 234 -15.70 -5.28 -9.97
C ALA A 234 -15.21 -4.81 -8.59
N LEU A 235 -13.89 -4.56 -8.45
CA LEU A 235 -13.28 -4.22 -7.18
C LEU A 235 -13.50 -2.76 -6.75
N LEU A 236 -13.64 -1.85 -7.71
CA LEU A 236 -13.76 -0.40 -7.47
C LEU A 236 -15.15 0.16 -7.84
N LYS A 237 -16.18 -0.70 -7.97
CA LYS A 237 -17.54 -0.29 -8.38
C LYS A 237 -18.15 0.78 -7.47
N ASP A 238 -17.83 0.74 -6.18
CA ASP A 238 -18.37 1.65 -5.16
C ASP A 238 -17.38 2.74 -4.74
N GLN A 239 -16.22 2.84 -5.42
CA GLN A 239 -15.19 3.82 -5.09
C GLN A 239 -15.70 5.25 -5.29
N GLY A 240 -15.68 6.04 -4.21
CA GLY A 240 -16.18 7.42 -4.21
C GLY A 240 -17.68 7.56 -3.88
N GLU A 241 -18.38 6.49 -3.56
CA GLU A 241 -19.78 6.56 -3.09
C GLU A 241 -19.86 7.13 -1.67
N ARG A 242 -19.07 6.58 -0.77
CA ARG A 242 -19.05 6.94 0.65
C ARG A 242 -17.64 7.25 1.12
N THR A 243 -17.55 8.13 2.11
CA THR A 243 -16.30 8.49 2.77
C THR A 243 -16.38 8.07 4.24
N PRO A 244 -15.46 7.25 4.73
CA PRO A 244 -15.37 6.92 6.15
C PRO A 244 -14.78 8.08 6.94
N ILE A 245 -15.39 8.39 8.07
CA ILE A 245 -14.92 9.43 8.99
C ILE A 245 -14.73 8.81 10.37
N LEU A 246 -13.49 8.76 10.81
CA LEU A 246 -13.14 8.46 12.20
C LEU A 246 -13.15 9.78 12.97
N SER A 247 -13.96 9.89 14.00
CA SER A 247 -14.12 11.11 14.78
C SER A 247 -14.09 10.84 16.28
N ASN A 248 -13.54 11.78 17.05
CA ASN A 248 -13.69 11.84 18.49
C ASN A 248 -14.61 13.00 18.82
N LYS A 249 -15.87 12.68 19.19
CA LYS A 249 -16.92 13.65 19.46
C LYS A 249 -16.91 14.17 20.91
N ALA A 250 -15.96 13.73 21.73
CA ALA A 250 -15.85 14.17 23.11
C ALA A 250 -15.52 15.66 23.23
N GLY A 251 -16.15 16.35 24.18
CA GLY A 251 -15.73 17.66 24.65
C GLY A 251 -14.39 17.60 25.42
N LYS A 252 -13.84 18.76 25.75
CA LYS A 252 -12.49 18.89 26.36
C LYS A 252 -12.32 18.03 27.60
N ASP A 253 -13.32 18.00 28.47
CA ASP A 253 -13.27 17.34 29.77
C ASP A 253 -14.06 16.00 29.82
N GLU A 254 -14.57 15.56 28.66
CA GLU A 254 -15.32 14.31 28.55
C GLU A 254 -14.40 13.12 28.21
N PRO A 255 -14.81 11.89 28.54
CA PRO A 255 -14.15 10.69 28.05
C PRO A 255 -14.13 10.63 26.53
N ASP A 256 -13.11 10.01 25.94
CA ASP A 256 -13.03 9.82 24.50
C ASP A 256 -14.28 9.12 23.96
N ASN A 257 -14.85 9.67 22.89
CA ASN A 257 -16.02 9.15 22.17
C ASN A 257 -15.66 9.00 20.69
N VAL A 258 -14.94 7.91 20.37
CA VAL A 258 -14.41 7.68 19.03
C VAL A 258 -15.29 6.69 18.28
N ALA A 259 -15.68 7.07 17.09
CA ALA A 259 -16.51 6.25 16.21
C ALA A 259 -16.16 6.46 14.74
N VAL A 260 -16.47 5.44 13.92
CA VAL A 260 -16.41 5.52 12.46
C VAL A 260 -17.83 5.71 11.93
N GLU A 261 -18.01 6.72 11.12
CA GLU A 261 -19.26 6.98 10.39
C GLU A 261 -18.99 7.02 8.89
N TYR A 262 -19.97 6.63 8.07
CA TYR A 262 -19.86 6.72 6.62
C TYR A 262 -20.78 7.84 6.10
N ILE A 263 -20.15 8.83 5.51
CA ILE A 263 -20.88 9.93 4.86
C ILE A 263 -21.02 9.58 3.38
N GLN A 264 -22.25 9.61 2.89
CA GLN A 264 -22.50 9.44 1.46
C GLN A 264 -22.02 10.69 0.72
N TYR A 265 -20.89 10.52 0.02
CA TYR A 265 -20.26 11.60 -0.73
C TYR A 265 -20.96 11.83 -2.07
N ASN A 266 -21.35 10.76 -2.75
CA ASN A 266 -21.95 10.83 -4.06
C ASN A 266 -23.21 9.97 -4.15
N LYS A 267 -24.35 10.58 -4.46
CA LYS A 267 -25.62 9.87 -4.66
C LYS A 267 -25.85 9.44 -6.10
N ASP A 268 -25.13 10.07 -7.03
CA ASP A 268 -25.25 9.81 -8.46
C ASP A 268 -24.28 8.68 -8.87
N LYS A 269 -24.85 7.52 -9.16
CA LYS A 269 -24.10 6.33 -9.59
C LYS A 269 -23.29 6.52 -10.88
N THR A 270 -23.57 7.56 -11.65
CA THR A 270 -22.79 7.88 -12.85
C THR A 270 -21.45 8.54 -12.53
N ARG A 271 -21.31 9.12 -11.34
CA ARG A 271 -20.16 9.93 -10.92
C ARG A 271 -19.14 9.20 -10.04
N TYR A 272 -19.41 7.95 -9.63
CA TYR A 272 -18.49 7.17 -8.84
C TYR A 272 -18.30 5.77 -9.40
N GLY A 273 -17.31 5.05 -8.86
CA GLY A 273 -16.95 3.72 -9.28
C GLY A 273 -16.13 3.71 -10.58
N PHE A 274 -15.38 2.64 -10.72
CA PHE A 274 -14.63 2.37 -11.94
C PHE A 274 -15.59 1.84 -13.02
N LYS A 275 -15.37 2.22 -14.27
CA LYS A 275 -16.16 1.83 -15.45
C LYS A 275 -15.24 1.39 -16.56
N GLU A 276 -15.76 0.67 -17.55
CA GLU A 276 -14.97 0.16 -18.70
C GLU A 276 -14.10 1.24 -19.35
N ARG A 277 -14.63 2.45 -19.54
CA ARG A 277 -13.87 3.57 -20.12
C ARG A 277 -12.59 3.93 -19.33
N HIS A 278 -12.54 3.64 -18.02
CA HIS A 278 -11.41 4.02 -17.17
C HIS A 278 -10.19 3.09 -17.33
N TYR A 279 -10.29 2.01 -18.10
CA TYR A 279 -9.11 1.22 -18.49
C TYR A 279 -8.17 1.98 -19.41
N LEU A 280 -8.69 2.98 -20.14
CA LEU A 280 -7.89 3.91 -20.91
C LEU A 280 -8.15 5.33 -20.42
N LEU A 281 -7.11 6.12 -20.28
CA LEU A 281 -7.26 7.54 -19.94
C LEU A 281 -7.78 8.32 -21.16
N PRO A 282 -8.49 9.45 -20.95
CA PRO A 282 -8.87 10.30 -22.07
C PRO A 282 -7.64 10.90 -22.72
N ILE A 283 -7.65 10.96 -24.06
CA ILE A 283 -6.64 11.71 -24.79
C ILE A 283 -6.87 13.19 -24.51
N PRO A 284 -5.82 13.96 -24.17
CA PRO A 284 -5.97 15.38 -23.89
C PRO A 284 -6.64 16.12 -25.06
N ALA A 285 -7.65 16.94 -24.76
CA ALA A 285 -8.41 17.66 -25.79
C ALA A 285 -7.53 18.54 -26.71
N LYS A 286 -6.37 18.98 -26.23
CA LYS A 286 -5.39 19.72 -27.02
C LYS A 286 -4.82 18.85 -28.14
N GLU A 287 -4.49 17.60 -27.86
CA GLU A 287 -3.92 16.66 -28.84
C GLU A 287 -4.93 16.35 -29.96
N ILE A 288 -6.19 16.12 -29.58
CA ILE A 288 -7.28 15.89 -30.53
C ILE A 288 -7.47 17.11 -31.45
N ARG A 289 -7.41 18.33 -30.91
CA ARG A 289 -7.53 19.55 -31.75
C ARG A 289 -6.36 19.76 -32.71
N LEU A 290 -5.18 19.27 -32.35
CA LEU A 290 -3.98 19.41 -33.19
C LEU A 290 -3.88 18.32 -34.25
N ASN A 291 -4.52 17.18 -34.08
CA ASN A 291 -4.49 16.07 -35.01
C ASN A 291 -5.91 15.65 -35.41
N PRO A 292 -6.40 16.07 -36.57
CA PRO A 292 -7.76 15.78 -37.06
C PRO A 292 -8.03 14.28 -37.31
N ASN A 293 -6.98 13.46 -37.35
CA ASN A 293 -7.09 12.00 -37.49
C ASN A 293 -7.14 11.26 -36.15
N MET A 294 -7.14 11.99 -35.04
CA MET A 294 -7.16 11.41 -33.72
C MET A 294 -8.57 11.43 -33.14
N GLU A 295 -9.08 10.27 -32.79
CA GLU A 295 -10.36 10.10 -32.12
C GLU A 295 -10.17 9.85 -30.62
N GLN A 296 -11.12 10.28 -29.81
CA GLN A 296 -11.12 10.07 -28.37
C GLN A 296 -11.33 8.59 -28.05
N ASN A 297 -10.74 8.11 -26.96
CA ASN A 297 -11.02 6.79 -26.42
C ASN A 297 -12.51 6.63 -26.11
N ALA A 298 -13.03 5.43 -26.37
CA ALA A 298 -14.46 5.15 -26.22
C ALA A 298 -14.96 5.49 -24.80
N GLY A 299 -16.07 6.20 -24.72
CA GLY A 299 -16.74 6.57 -23.46
C GLY A 299 -16.24 7.86 -22.80
N TRP A 300 -15.31 8.60 -23.44
CA TRP A 300 -14.82 9.90 -22.99
C TRP A 300 -15.32 11.06 -23.84
#